data_e319b91a00be29c63de50cf866f289c5
#
_entry.id   e319b91a00be29c63de50cf866f289c5
#
_cell.length_a   1.000
_cell.length_b   1.000
_cell.length_c   1.000
_cell.angle_alpha   90.00
_cell.angle_beta   90.00
_cell.angle_gamma   90.00
#
_symmetry.space_group_name_H-M   'P 1'
#
loop_
_entity.id
_entity.type
_entity.pdbx_description
1 polymer ?
#
loop_
_entity_poly.entity_id
_entity_poly.type
_entity_poly.pdbx_seq_one_letter_code
_entity_poly.pdbx_strand_id
1 'polypeptide(L)'
;VALGAGSTEVASQLMHALASTGDEIIFPWRSFEAYPILTQVAGATPVPVPLTEDLRHDLDAMSAAITDRTRLIFLCTPNNPTGTALHTDEVEEFLVKVPEEVVVVIDEAYCHFNKEEGAVDGIGLLEHHPNVVVLRTFSKAYGLAGLRIGFAISSPEISEDLRRVATPFTVTSLAQQAAVASLAVEDQLDRSE
;
A
#
# COMPACT_ATOMS: atom_id res chain seq x y z
N VAL A 1 -10.93 -2.51 -8.13
CA VAL A 1 -10.34 -1.21 -7.78
C VAL A 1 -11.22 -0.51 -6.76
N ALA A 2 -10.62 0.05 -5.70
CA ALA A 2 -11.26 0.90 -4.72
C ALA A 2 -10.60 2.29 -4.70
N LEU A 3 -11.39 3.34 -4.44
CA LEU A 3 -10.94 4.73 -4.43
C LEU A 3 -11.04 5.33 -3.04
N GLY A 4 -10.21 6.35 -2.76
CA GLY A 4 -10.28 7.13 -1.53
C GLY A 4 -9.68 8.52 -1.67
N ALA A 5 -9.87 9.36 -0.67
CA ALA A 5 -9.28 10.70 -0.57
C ALA A 5 -7.76 10.63 -0.30
N GLY A 6 -7.02 10.18 -1.32
CA GLY A 6 -5.62 9.80 -1.28
C GLY A 6 -5.43 8.35 -0.84
N SER A 7 -4.24 7.79 -1.09
CA SER A 7 -3.91 6.41 -0.67
C SER A 7 -3.99 6.22 0.85
N THR A 8 -3.83 7.28 1.63
CA THR A 8 -3.95 7.25 3.10
C THR A 8 -5.36 6.85 3.55
N GLU A 9 -6.43 7.36 2.89
CA GLU A 9 -7.79 6.92 3.19
C GLU A 9 -7.99 5.47 2.76
N VAL A 10 -7.46 5.06 1.62
CA VAL A 10 -7.56 3.66 1.17
C VAL A 10 -6.83 2.72 2.14
N ALA A 11 -5.67 3.10 2.68
CA ALA A 11 -5.00 2.36 3.74
C ALA A 11 -5.88 2.24 5.00
N SER A 12 -6.57 3.33 5.39
CA SER A 12 -7.53 3.30 6.47
C SER A 12 -8.71 2.37 6.20
N GLN A 13 -9.25 2.38 4.97
CA GLN A 13 -10.31 1.46 4.54
C GLN A 13 -9.86 -0.01 4.67
N LEU A 14 -8.64 -0.34 4.23
CA LEU A 14 -8.06 -1.69 4.38
C LEU A 14 -8.05 -2.11 5.84
N MET A 15 -7.55 -1.25 6.73
CA MET A 15 -7.47 -1.56 8.15
C MET A 15 -8.85 -1.75 8.78
N HIS A 16 -9.86 -0.93 8.42
CA HIS A 16 -11.22 -1.05 8.94
C HIS A 16 -12.01 -2.22 8.34
N ALA A 17 -11.70 -2.61 7.10
CA ALA A 17 -12.38 -3.72 6.44
C ALA A 17 -11.87 -5.08 6.91
N LEU A 18 -10.57 -5.20 7.18
CA LEU A 18 -9.88 -6.47 7.32
C LEU A 18 -9.34 -6.74 8.74
N ALA A 19 -9.31 -5.74 9.62
CA ALA A 19 -8.80 -5.90 10.98
C ALA A 19 -9.83 -5.42 12.01
N SER A 20 -9.77 -6.02 13.19
CA SER A 20 -10.63 -5.75 14.34
C SER A 20 -9.79 -5.57 15.62
N THR A 21 -10.45 -5.23 16.72
CA THR A 21 -9.77 -5.14 18.02
C THR A 21 -9.08 -6.47 18.40
N GLY A 22 -7.77 -6.40 18.65
CA GLY A 22 -6.93 -7.54 18.99
C GLY A 22 -6.18 -8.13 17.79
N ASP A 23 -6.57 -7.80 16.56
CA ASP A 23 -5.80 -8.16 15.37
C ASP A 23 -4.52 -7.32 15.26
N GLU A 24 -3.55 -7.81 14.50
CA GLU A 24 -2.23 -7.23 14.35
C GLU A 24 -2.00 -6.76 12.91
N ILE A 25 -1.34 -5.59 12.79
CA ILE A 25 -0.92 -5.04 11.51
C ILE A 25 0.59 -4.81 11.54
N ILE A 26 1.30 -5.52 10.66
CA ILE A 26 2.75 -5.47 10.54
C ILE A 26 3.16 -4.40 9.52
N PHE A 27 4.17 -3.62 9.84
CA PHE A 27 4.78 -2.67 8.92
C PHE A 27 6.25 -2.42 9.28
N PRO A 28 7.11 -2.07 8.29
CA PRO A 28 8.49 -1.72 8.56
C PRO A 28 8.57 -0.40 9.33
N TRP A 29 9.56 -0.24 10.18
CA TRP A 29 9.76 0.99 10.94
C TRP A 29 11.23 1.40 11.01
N ARG A 30 11.57 2.55 10.42
CA ARG A 30 10.79 3.70 9.94
C ARG A 30 10.22 3.49 8.55
N SER A 31 8.92 3.71 8.44
CA SER A 31 8.20 3.85 7.17
C SER A 31 7.18 4.97 7.29
N PHE A 32 6.14 4.97 6.45
CA PHE A 32 5.12 6.01 6.42
C PHE A 32 4.43 6.17 7.79
N GLU A 33 4.48 7.37 8.33
CA GLU A 33 4.06 7.70 9.70
C GLU A 33 2.57 7.44 9.96
N ALA A 34 1.76 7.35 8.91
CA ALA A 34 0.35 7.06 9.07
C ALA A 34 0.05 5.62 9.48
N TYR A 35 0.91 4.64 9.19
CA TYR A 35 0.62 3.23 9.50
C TYR A 35 0.33 3.00 10.98
N PRO A 36 1.19 3.37 11.95
CA PRO A 36 0.89 3.17 13.37
C PRO A 36 -0.34 3.96 13.82
N ILE A 37 -0.56 5.16 13.27
CA ILE A 37 -1.70 6.00 13.63
C ILE A 37 -3.00 5.36 13.16
N LEU A 38 -3.08 4.99 11.88
CA LEU A 38 -4.27 4.37 11.29
C LEU A 38 -4.58 3.02 11.92
N THR A 39 -3.55 2.22 12.24
CA THR A 39 -3.71 0.94 12.95
C THR A 39 -4.41 1.15 14.29
N GLN A 40 -3.98 2.13 15.07
CA GLN A 40 -4.61 2.45 16.36
C GLN A 40 -6.02 3.00 16.20
N VAL A 41 -6.28 3.83 15.18
CA VAL A 41 -7.62 4.34 14.87
C VAL A 41 -8.59 3.22 14.51
N ALA A 42 -8.11 2.20 13.78
CA ALA A 42 -8.89 1.00 13.47
C ALA A 42 -9.11 0.07 14.67
N GLY A 43 -8.45 0.33 15.81
CA GLY A 43 -8.53 -0.49 17.01
C GLY A 43 -7.63 -1.73 16.99
N ALA A 44 -6.81 -1.89 15.97
CA ALA A 44 -5.84 -2.97 15.83
C ALA A 44 -4.52 -2.67 16.57
N THR A 45 -3.68 -3.67 16.71
CA THR A 45 -2.37 -3.59 17.36
C THR A 45 -1.28 -3.35 16.32
N PRO A 46 -0.51 -2.26 16.41
CA PRO A 46 0.63 -2.01 15.53
C PRO A 46 1.80 -2.94 15.89
N VAL A 47 2.38 -3.58 14.87
CA VAL A 47 3.57 -4.44 14.99
C VAL A 47 4.68 -3.84 14.11
N PRO A 48 5.43 -2.83 14.61
CA PRO A 48 6.52 -2.23 13.87
C PRO A 48 7.74 -3.15 13.86
N VAL A 49 8.28 -3.45 12.67
CA VAL A 49 9.49 -4.25 12.50
C VAL A 49 10.65 -3.32 12.12
N PRO A 50 11.77 -3.33 12.86
CA PRO A 50 12.91 -2.49 12.53
C PRO A 50 13.44 -2.73 11.10
N LEU A 51 13.94 -1.68 10.47
CA LEU A 51 14.67 -1.80 9.20
C LEU A 51 16.02 -2.49 9.42
N THR A 52 16.59 -3.02 8.34
CA THR A 52 17.98 -3.49 8.31
C THR A 52 18.97 -2.33 8.52
N GLU A 53 20.25 -2.64 8.70
CA GLU A 53 21.31 -1.63 8.81
C GLU A 53 21.40 -0.75 7.55
N ASP A 54 21.06 -1.29 6.38
CA ASP A 54 21.00 -0.58 5.10
C ASP A 54 19.68 0.17 4.88
N LEU A 55 18.86 0.29 5.93
CA LEU A 55 17.58 0.99 5.92
C LEU A 55 16.54 0.38 4.95
N ARG A 56 16.66 -0.88 4.63
CA ARG A 56 15.69 -1.66 3.85
C ARG A 56 14.68 -2.35 4.77
N HIS A 57 13.58 -2.82 4.23
CA HIS A 57 12.68 -3.70 4.97
C HIS A 57 13.37 -5.03 5.31
N ASP A 58 13.29 -5.45 6.55
CA ASP A 58 13.71 -6.78 7.00
C ASP A 58 12.56 -7.76 6.79
N LEU A 59 12.45 -8.32 5.58
CA LEU A 59 11.36 -9.21 5.21
C LEU A 59 11.38 -10.52 6.02
N ASP A 60 12.56 -11.00 6.43
CA ASP A 60 12.67 -12.19 7.30
C ASP A 60 12.15 -11.89 8.70
N ALA A 61 12.51 -10.76 9.29
CA ALA A 61 11.97 -10.34 10.58
C ALA A 61 10.46 -10.04 10.49
N MET A 62 9.97 -9.47 9.38
CA MET A 62 8.54 -9.25 9.16
C MET A 62 7.78 -10.57 9.06
N SER A 63 8.33 -11.56 8.36
CA SER A 63 7.77 -12.91 8.28
C SER A 63 7.74 -13.60 9.66
N ALA A 64 8.82 -13.48 10.44
CA ALA A 64 8.90 -14.03 11.79
C ALA A 64 7.93 -13.35 12.79
N ALA A 65 7.48 -12.15 12.51
CA ALA A 65 6.49 -11.42 13.32
C ALA A 65 5.03 -11.83 13.06
N ILE A 66 4.76 -12.65 12.04
CA ILE A 66 3.41 -13.12 11.72
C ILE A 66 2.90 -14.03 12.84
N THR A 67 1.68 -13.77 13.30
CA THR A 67 0.95 -14.57 14.27
C THR A 67 -0.44 -14.94 13.74
N ASP A 68 -1.19 -15.74 14.48
CA ASP A 68 -2.59 -16.06 14.19
C ASP A 68 -3.54 -14.85 14.26
N ARG A 69 -3.07 -13.71 14.81
CA ARG A 69 -3.78 -12.44 14.86
C ARG A 69 -3.41 -11.48 13.74
N THR A 70 -2.37 -11.76 12.96
CA THR A 70 -1.95 -10.91 11.86
C THR A 70 -3.02 -10.90 10.76
N ARG A 71 -3.42 -9.71 10.31
CA ARG A 71 -4.41 -9.52 9.23
C ARG A 71 -3.85 -8.76 8.05
N LEU A 72 -2.96 -7.80 8.31
CA LEU A 72 -2.39 -6.93 7.28
C LEU A 72 -0.88 -6.80 7.48
N ILE A 73 -0.17 -6.75 6.35
CA ILE A 73 1.25 -6.40 6.30
C ILE A 73 1.42 -5.29 5.26
N PHE A 74 2.06 -4.18 5.63
CA PHE A 74 2.38 -3.11 4.69
C PHE A 74 3.83 -3.18 4.24
N LEU A 75 4.05 -3.14 2.93
CA LEU A 75 5.36 -3.00 2.30
C LEU A 75 5.35 -1.69 1.51
N CYS A 76 6.10 -0.68 1.97
CA CYS A 76 6.21 0.62 1.31
C CYS A 76 7.42 0.62 0.36
N THR A 77 7.19 0.66 -0.94
CA THR A 77 8.28 0.57 -1.91
C THR A 77 8.05 1.47 -3.13
N PRO A 78 8.95 2.42 -3.38
CA PRO A 78 10.06 2.87 -2.54
C PRO A 78 9.63 3.35 -1.15
N ASN A 79 10.42 3.02 -0.12
CA ASN A 79 10.08 3.34 1.27
C ASN A 79 10.18 4.85 1.56
N ASN A 80 9.21 5.37 2.22
CA ASN A 80 9.24 6.71 2.81
C ASN A 80 9.54 6.59 4.32
N PRO A 81 10.68 7.09 4.86
CA PRO A 81 11.52 8.15 4.26
C PRO A 81 12.86 7.70 3.66
N THR A 82 13.19 6.41 3.64
CA THR A 82 14.56 5.95 3.32
C THR A 82 14.88 5.93 1.84
N GLY A 83 13.87 5.86 0.98
CA GLY A 83 14.01 5.78 -0.47
C GLY A 83 14.42 4.39 -1.00
N THR A 84 14.65 3.43 -0.12
CA THR A 84 15.01 2.05 -0.51
C THR A 84 13.83 1.34 -1.17
N ALA A 85 14.11 0.58 -2.23
CA ALA A 85 13.09 -0.19 -2.94
C ALA A 85 13.23 -1.69 -2.66
N LEU A 86 12.12 -2.40 -2.77
CA LEU A 86 12.07 -3.86 -2.77
C LEU A 86 12.15 -4.37 -4.22
N HIS A 87 12.72 -5.56 -4.40
CA HIS A 87 12.78 -6.25 -5.68
C HIS A 87 11.70 -7.33 -5.76
N THR A 88 11.31 -7.67 -6.99
CA THR A 88 10.22 -8.63 -7.24
C THR A 88 10.50 -9.99 -6.62
N ASP A 89 11.73 -10.51 -6.81
CA ASP A 89 12.15 -11.81 -6.30
C ASP A 89 12.09 -11.90 -4.77
N GLU A 90 12.58 -10.88 -4.05
CA GLU A 90 12.53 -10.86 -2.58
C GLU A 90 11.09 -10.75 -2.04
N VAL A 91 10.21 -10.03 -2.76
CA VAL A 91 8.79 -9.95 -2.38
C VAL A 91 8.07 -11.27 -2.67
N GLU A 92 8.34 -11.92 -3.79
CA GLU A 92 7.79 -13.25 -4.09
C GLU A 92 8.22 -14.30 -3.05
N GLU A 93 9.51 -14.32 -2.68
CA GLU A 93 10.01 -15.19 -1.61
C GLU A 93 9.36 -14.90 -0.24
N PHE A 94 9.07 -13.64 0.05
CA PHE A 94 8.34 -13.25 1.24
C PHE A 94 6.89 -13.73 1.20
N LEU A 95 6.18 -13.53 0.07
CA LEU A 95 4.78 -13.91 -0.08
C LEU A 95 4.55 -15.41 0.10
N VAL A 96 5.50 -16.26 -0.28
CA VAL A 96 5.43 -17.72 -0.02
C VAL A 96 5.38 -18.05 1.48
N LYS A 97 5.93 -17.19 2.34
CA LYS A 97 5.95 -17.37 3.80
C LYS A 97 4.70 -16.79 4.49
N VAL A 98 3.90 -15.99 3.77
CA VAL A 98 2.71 -15.32 4.32
C VAL A 98 1.49 -16.23 4.17
N PRO A 99 0.70 -16.46 5.24
CA PRO A 99 -0.56 -17.18 5.16
C PRO A 99 -1.55 -16.52 4.20
N GLU A 100 -2.36 -17.30 3.48
CA GLU A 100 -3.30 -16.80 2.47
C GLU A 100 -4.36 -15.84 3.03
N GLU A 101 -4.71 -15.99 4.32
CA GLU A 101 -5.65 -15.12 5.02
C GLU A 101 -5.07 -13.76 5.44
N VAL A 102 -3.74 -13.58 5.33
CA VAL A 102 -3.07 -12.30 5.62
C VAL A 102 -2.93 -11.50 4.34
N VAL A 103 -3.48 -10.29 4.33
CA VAL A 103 -3.39 -9.41 3.17
C VAL A 103 -2.08 -8.61 3.20
N VAL A 104 -1.34 -8.65 2.08
CA VAL A 104 -0.09 -7.89 1.90
C VAL A 104 -0.37 -6.67 1.03
N VAL A 105 -0.12 -5.49 1.57
CA VAL A 105 -0.31 -4.20 0.90
C VAL A 105 1.02 -3.70 0.38
N ILE A 106 1.18 -3.64 -0.93
CA ILE A 106 2.32 -3.02 -1.61
C ILE A 106 1.98 -1.54 -1.82
N ASP A 107 2.52 -0.68 -0.97
CA ASP A 107 2.31 0.78 -1.07
C ASP A 107 3.31 1.39 -2.05
N GLU A 108 2.84 1.62 -3.25
CA GLU A 108 3.58 2.15 -4.41
C GLU A 108 3.38 3.67 -4.59
N ALA A 109 3.23 4.43 -3.51
CA ALA A 109 3.03 5.88 -3.61
C ALA A 109 4.15 6.60 -4.39
N TYR A 110 5.34 6.01 -4.45
CA TYR A 110 6.52 6.58 -5.10
C TYR A 110 7.06 5.76 -6.28
N CYS A 111 6.31 4.76 -6.78
CA CYS A 111 6.78 3.85 -7.84
C CYS A 111 7.29 4.57 -9.10
N HIS A 112 6.65 5.68 -9.50
CA HIS A 112 7.04 6.45 -10.69
C HIS A 112 8.43 7.11 -10.60
N PHE A 113 8.97 7.27 -9.38
CA PHE A 113 10.32 7.81 -9.17
C PHE A 113 11.39 6.72 -9.07
N ASN A 114 10.97 5.46 -9.06
CA ASN A 114 11.89 4.34 -8.98
C ASN A 114 12.36 3.95 -10.37
N LYS A 115 13.70 3.97 -10.57
CA LYS A 115 14.36 3.57 -11.81
C LYS A 115 15.26 2.34 -11.60
N GLU A 116 15.17 1.73 -10.43
CA GLU A 116 15.98 0.57 -10.08
C GLU A 116 15.51 -0.65 -10.89
N GLU A 117 16.45 -1.31 -11.58
CA GLU A 117 16.16 -2.51 -12.34
C GLU A 117 15.78 -3.65 -11.38
N GLY A 118 14.70 -4.38 -11.69
CA GLY A 118 14.19 -5.46 -10.83
C GLY A 118 13.31 -4.98 -9.68
N ALA A 119 13.05 -3.66 -9.56
CA ALA A 119 12.10 -3.15 -8.58
C ALA A 119 10.72 -3.82 -8.72
N VAL A 120 10.08 -4.05 -7.58
CA VAL A 120 8.79 -4.75 -7.56
C VAL A 120 7.74 -4.02 -8.40
N ASP A 121 7.06 -4.78 -9.25
CA ASP A 121 5.79 -4.39 -9.87
C ASP A 121 4.64 -5.09 -9.13
N GLY A 122 4.02 -4.35 -8.22
CA GLY A 122 2.92 -4.90 -7.43
C GLY A 122 1.73 -5.35 -8.29
N ILE A 123 1.52 -4.75 -9.47
CA ILE A 123 0.43 -5.16 -10.37
C ILE A 123 0.70 -6.55 -10.93
N GLY A 124 1.95 -6.85 -11.31
CA GLY A 124 2.33 -8.19 -11.77
C GLY A 124 2.09 -9.28 -10.71
N LEU A 125 2.27 -8.96 -9.43
CA LEU A 125 2.04 -9.90 -8.33
C LEU A 125 0.56 -10.31 -8.17
N LEU A 126 -0.39 -9.45 -8.57
CA LEU A 126 -1.83 -9.71 -8.41
C LEU A 126 -2.32 -10.93 -9.21
N GLU A 127 -1.62 -11.33 -10.27
CA GLU A 127 -2.00 -12.48 -11.10
C GLU A 127 -1.83 -13.81 -10.34
N HIS A 128 -0.90 -13.85 -9.38
CA HIS A 128 -0.53 -15.08 -8.68
C HIS A 128 -0.81 -15.04 -7.17
N HIS A 129 -1.06 -13.84 -6.62
CA HIS A 129 -1.26 -13.63 -5.18
C HIS A 129 -2.56 -12.87 -4.90
N PRO A 130 -3.71 -13.59 -4.73
CA PRO A 130 -5.02 -12.97 -4.53
C PRO A 130 -5.13 -12.17 -3.22
N ASN A 131 -4.23 -12.41 -2.26
CA ASN A 131 -4.12 -11.67 -1.01
C ASN A 131 -3.21 -10.43 -1.09
N VAL A 132 -2.69 -10.08 -2.28
CA VAL A 132 -1.94 -8.84 -2.49
C VAL A 132 -2.90 -7.70 -2.83
N VAL A 133 -2.59 -6.51 -2.31
CA VAL A 133 -3.23 -5.24 -2.64
C VAL A 133 -2.17 -4.24 -3.05
N VAL A 134 -2.33 -3.61 -4.19
CA VAL A 134 -1.44 -2.52 -4.63
C VAL A 134 -2.09 -1.18 -4.33
N LEU A 135 -1.39 -0.33 -3.61
CA LEU A 135 -1.86 0.99 -3.21
C LEU A 135 -1.10 2.07 -3.98
N ARG A 136 -1.82 2.93 -4.71
CA ARG A 136 -1.26 4.02 -5.51
C ARG A 136 -1.94 5.36 -5.23
N THR A 137 -1.27 6.45 -5.57
CA THR A 137 -1.76 7.81 -5.33
C THR A 137 -1.49 8.75 -6.49
N PHE A 138 -2.38 9.69 -6.71
CA PHE A 138 -2.16 10.83 -7.60
C PHE A 138 -1.46 12.02 -6.92
N SER A 139 -1.15 11.90 -5.63
CA SER A 139 -0.58 12.99 -4.83
C SER A 139 0.88 13.30 -5.14
N LYS A 140 1.62 12.36 -5.74
CA LYS A 140 3.07 12.45 -5.95
C LYS A 140 3.42 12.80 -7.39
N ALA A 141 3.76 11.83 -8.22
CA ALA A 141 4.18 12.05 -9.60
C ALA A 141 3.15 12.84 -10.43
N TYR A 142 1.87 12.62 -10.22
CA TYR A 142 0.81 13.36 -10.91
C TYR A 142 0.56 14.79 -10.39
N GLY A 143 1.21 15.21 -9.29
CA GLY A 143 1.07 16.57 -8.76
C GLY A 143 -0.30 16.91 -8.16
N LEU A 144 -1.19 15.96 -7.95
CA LEU A 144 -2.57 16.19 -7.51
C LEU A 144 -2.76 16.08 -5.99
N ALA A 145 -1.71 16.35 -5.19
CA ALA A 145 -1.75 16.22 -3.74
C ALA A 145 -2.92 16.96 -3.08
N GLY A 146 -3.26 18.15 -3.58
CA GLY A 146 -4.36 18.97 -3.08
C GLY A 146 -5.76 18.46 -3.41
N LEU A 147 -5.89 17.60 -4.43
CA LEU A 147 -7.18 17.06 -4.87
C LEU A 147 -7.60 15.81 -4.12
N ARG A 148 -6.70 15.22 -3.34
CA ARG A 148 -6.98 14.08 -2.48
C ARG A 148 -7.59 12.90 -3.25
N ILE A 149 -6.83 12.23 -4.10
CA ILE A 149 -7.24 11.02 -4.81
C ILE A 149 -6.14 9.97 -4.80
N GLY A 150 -6.52 8.74 -4.47
CA GLY A 150 -5.70 7.54 -4.50
C GLY A 150 -6.57 6.31 -4.70
N PHE A 151 -5.96 5.18 -4.91
CA PHE A 151 -6.68 3.96 -5.23
C PHE A 151 -5.91 2.71 -4.79
N ALA A 152 -6.66 1.61 -4.62
CA ALA A 152 -6.13 0.27 -4.49
C ALA A 152 -6.56 -0.59 -5.67
N ILE A 153 -5.66 -1.48 -6.11
CA ILE A 153 -5.94 -2.57 -7.02
C ILE A 153 -5.81 -3.86 -6.22
N SER A 154 -6.82 -4.72 -6.26
CA SER A 154 -6.87 -5.96 -5.49
C SER A 154 -7.82 -6.96 -6.15
N SER A 155 -7.95 -8.13 -5.56
CA SER A 155 -8.99 -9.09 -5.92
C SER A 155 -10.39 -8.45 -5.84
N PRO A 156 -11.40 -9.00 -6.55
CA PRO A 156 -12.78 -8.51 -6.46
C PRO A 156 -13.34 -8.53 -5.03
N GLU A 157 -13.00 -9.55 -4.26
CA GLU A 157 -13.46 -9.75 -2.88
C GLU A 157 -12.97 -8.62 -1.97
N ILE A 158 -11.64 -8.38 -1.96
CA ILE A 158 -11.04 -7.28 -1.17
C ILE A 158 -11.59 -5.93 -1.64
N SER A 159 -11.70 -5.72 -2.97
CA SER A 159 -12.26 -4.47 -3.51
C SER A 159 -13.71 -4.24 -3.06
N GLU A 160 -14.51 -5.29 -2.88
CA GLU A 160 -15.88 -5.19 -2.37
C GLU A 160 -15.88 -4.81 -0.88
N ASP A 161 -15.03 -5.43 -0.08
CA ASP A 161 -14.91 -5.11 1.35
C ASP A 161 -14.47 -3.65 1.58
N LEU A 162 -13.53 -3.17 0.77
CA LEU A 162 -13.15 -1.75 0.80
C LEU A 162 -14.33 -0.83 0.49
N ARG A 163 -15.16 -1.17 -0.50
CA ARG A 163 -16.35 -0.37 -0.85
C ARG A 163 -17.39 -0.31 0.28
N ARG A 164 -17.51 -1.37 1.09
CA ARG A 164 -18.44 -1.44 2.22
C ARG A 164 -18.08 -0.48 3.35
N VAL A 165 -16.78 -0.24 3.57
CA VAL A 165 -16.29 0.66 4.62
C VAL A 165 -15.95 2.06 4.11
N ALA A 166 -15.96 2.25 2.78
CA ALA A 166 -15.66 3.54 2.18
C ALA A 166 -16.67 4.61 2.60
N THR A 167 -16.15 5.76 3.00
CA THR A 167 -17.01 6.93 3.27
C THR A 167 -17.66 7.42 1.97
N PRO A 168 -18.99 7.56 1.91
CA PRO A 168 -19.65 8.03 0.70
C PRO A 168 -19.16 9.42 0.27
N PHE A 169 -18.96 9.60 -1.05
CA PHE A 169 -18.62 10.90 -1.65
C PHE A 169 -17.25 11.49 -1.28
N THR A 170 -16.31 10.70 -0.76
CA THR A 170 -14.99 11.21 -0.34
C THR A 170 -14.14 11.73 -1.51
N VAL A 171 -14.28 11.14 -2.70
CA VAL A 171 -13.56 11.59 -3.90
C VAL A 171 -14.44 12.52 -4.70
N THR A 172 -14.07 13.81 -4.75
CA THR A 172 -14.82 14.83 -5.46
C THR A 172 -14.84 14.60 -6.98
N SER A 173 -15.88 15.10 -7.67
CA SER A 173 -15.94 15.03 -9.14
C SER A 173 -14.75 15.72 -9.82
N LEU A 174 -14.25 16.81 -9.22
CA LEU A 174 -13.05 17.50 -9.72
C LEU A 174 -11.81 16.61 -9.63
N ALA A 175 -11.61 15.91 -8.51
CA ALA A 175 -10.50 14.98 -8.33
C ALA A 175 -10.58 13.81 -9.31
N GLN A 176 -11.77 13.26 -9.55
CA GLN A 176 -11.98 12.18 -10.52
C GLN A 176 -11.63 12.63 -11.94
N GLN A 177 -12.11 13.81 -12.37
CA GLN A 177 -11.82 14.34 -13.71
C GLN A 177 -10.33 14.63 -13.88
N ALA A 178 -9.67 15.21 -12.86
CA ALA A 178 -8.24 15.46 -12.88
C ALA A 178 -7.42 14.17 -12.99
N ALA A 179 -7.81 13.12 -12.25
CA ALA A 179 -7.15 11.83 -12.32
C ALA A 179 -7.27 11.20 -13.72
N VAL A 180 -8.47 11.21 -14.31
CA VAL A 180 -8.70 10.69 -15.67
C VAL A 180 -7.88 11.49 -16.70
N ALA A 181 -7.84 12.82 -16.57
CA ALA A 181 -7.04 13.65 -17.46
C ALA A 181 -5.53 13.39 -17.32
N SER A 182 -5.05 13.13 -16.08
CA SER A 182 -3.65 12.81 -15.82
C SER A 182 -3.24 11.46 -16.42
N LEU A 183 -4.07 10.44 -16.33
CA LEU A 183 -3.82 9.13 -16.95
C LEU A 183 -3.77 9.20 -18.48
N ALA A 184 -4.52 10.13 -19.09
CA ALA A 184 -4.50 10.32 -20.54
C ALA A 184 -3.19 10.96 -21.07
N VAL A 185 -2.36 11.51 -20.18
CA VAL A 185 -1.08 12.17 -20.52
C VAL A 185 0.11 11.54 -19.77
N GLU A 186 0.00 10.27 -19.44
CA GLU A 186 0.99 9.52 -18.65
C GLU A 186 2.40 9.57 -19.23
N ASP A 187 2.52 9.63 -20.57
CA ASP A 187 3.81 9.83 -21.27
C ASP A 187 4.54 11.14 -20.85
N GLN A 188 3.87 12.02 -20.11
CA GLN A 188 4.48 13.27 -19.61
C GLN A 188 5.06 13.12 -18.20
N LEU A 189 4.80 12.03 -17.49
CA LEU A 189 5.39 11.76 -16.17
C LEU A 189 6.91 11.60 -16.26
N ASP A 190 7.41 11.06 -17.39
CA ASP A 190 8.84 10.93 -17.67
C ASP A 190 9.56 12.29 -17.82
N ARG A 191 8.81 13.39 -17.90
CA ARG A 191 9.35 14.75 -18.04
C ARG A 191 9.41 15.53 -16.74
N SER A 192 8.94 14.98 -15.63
CA SER A 192 8.90 15.64 -14.31
C SER A 192 10.17 15.40 -13.48
N GLU A 193 11.30 15.14 -14.15
CA GLU A 193 12.64 15.02 -13.56
C GLU A 193 13.37 16.34 -13.44
#